data_ac38d909deb771d9236f24833daa6322
#
_entry.id   ac38d909deb771d9236f24833daa6322
#
_cell.length_a   1.000
_cell.length_b   1.000
_cell.length_c   1.000
_cell.angle_alpha   90.00
_cell.angle_beta   90.00
_cell.angle_gamma   90.00
#
_symmetry.space_group_name_H-M   'P 1'
#
loop_
_entity.id
_entity.type
_entity.pdbx_description
1 polymer ?
#
loop_
_entity_poly.entity_id
_entity_poly.type
_entity_poly.pdbx_seq_one_letter_code
_entity_poly.pdbx_strand_id
1 'polypeptide(L)'
;MNAFDVLFDHHNTLRGMCKKITALPPTSDERQNCLDELLVELDIHMRIEDELFYPAVQAASKLVAIAHAEHRQVFDQLAVVLRTPADAPGYQEEWESFVMVLDAHAAEEERDLCPPPVEMSDDELNELGEKMRERIAELHDSTIEKLHIKGRASLLRVM
;
A
#
# COMPACT_ATOMS: atom_id res chain seq x y z
N MET A 1 3.83 1.90 -20.06
CA MET A 1 2.86 2.12 -18.99
C MET A 1 2.95 3.54 -18.47
N ASN A 2 1.84 4.24 -18.46
CA ASN A 2 1.80 5.56 -17.85
C ASN A 2 1.65 5.45 -16.31
N ALA A 3 1.69 6.58 -15.62
CA ALA A 3 1.61 6.59 -14.16
C ALA A 3 0.34 5.94 -13.60
N PHE A 4 -0.79 6.12 -14.27
CA PHE A 4 -2.06 5.51 -13.83
C PHE A 4 -2.04 4.00 -13.98
N ASP A 5 -1.48 3.49 -15.07
CA ASP A 5 -1.32 2.04 -15.27
C ASP A 5 -0.47 1.43 -14.15
N VAL A 6 0.63 2.09 -13.78
CA VAL A 6 1.50 1.64 -12.69
C VAL A 6 0.76 1.63 -11.37
N LEU A 7 0.02 2.70 -11.08
CA LEU A 7 -0.77 2.82 -9.85
C LEU A 7 -1.83 1.73 -9.75
N PHE A 8 -2.62 1.55 -10.82
CA PHE A 8 -3.68 0.54 -10.87
C PHE A 8 -3.13 -0.88 -10.76
N ASP A 9 -2.01 -1.17 -11.43
CA ASP A 9 -1.34 -2.47 -11.30
C ASP A 9 -0.90 -2.73 -9.85
N HIS A 10 -0.38 -1.71 -9.19
CA HIS A 10 0.04 -1.85 -7.80
C HIS A 10 -1.14 -2.03 -6.85
N HIS A 11 -2.23 -1.29 -7.05
CA HIS A 11 -3.50 -1.51 -6.33
C HIS A 11 -4.00 -2.94 -6.52
N ASN A 12 -3.98 -3.45 -7.74
CA ASN A 12 -4.41 -4.82 -8.03
C ASN A 12 -3.49 -5.87 -7.40
N THR A 13 -2.20 -5.59 -7.32
CA THR A 13 -1.25 -6.45 -6.60
C THR A 13 -1.61 -6.54 -5.12
N LEU A 14 -1.85 -5.41 -4.48
CA LEU A 14 -2.25 -5.35 -3.06
C LEU A 14 -3.59 -6.05 -2.82
N ARG A 15 -4.58 -5.82 -3.67
CA ARG A 15 -5.88 -6.51 -3.61
C ARG A 15 -5.73 -8.03 -3.76
N GLY A 16 -4.87 -8.47 -4.69
CA GLY A 16 -4.57 -9.89 -4.90
C GLY A 16 -3.90 -10.53 -3.69
N MET A 17 -2.97 -9.83 -3.06
CA MET A 17 -2.32 -10.28 -1.82
C MET A 17 -3.33 -10.42 -0.68
N CYS A 18 -4.22 -9.45 -0.50
CA CYS A 18 -5.28 -9.52 0.49
C CYS A 18 -6.20 -10.72 0.26
N LYS A 19 -6.58 -10.96 -0.99
CA LYS A 19 -7.42 -12.11 -1.37
C LYS A 19 -6.75 -13.43 -1.05
N LYS A 20 -5.46 -13.57 -1.36
CA LYS A 20 -4.67 -14.76 -1.02
C LYS A 20 -4.61 -14.98 0.49
N ILE A 21 -4.33 -13.93 1.25
CA ILE A 21 -4.25 -14.00 2.72
C ILE A 21 -5.60 -14.41 3.31
N THR A 22 -6.69 -13.85 2.83
CA THR A 22 -8.05 -14.20 3.27
C THR A 22 -8.36 -15.68 3.10
N ALA A 23 -7.82 -16.32 2.05
CA ALA A 23 -8.03 -17.74 1.79
C ALA A 23 -7.17 -18.68 2.63
N LEU A 24 -6.14 -18.17 3.31
CA LEU A 24 -5.24 -18.98 4.13
C LEU A 24 -5.77 -19.12 5.57
N PRO A 25 -5.53 -20.28 6.23
CA PRO A 25 -5.89 -20.44 7.64
C PRO A 25 -5.20 -19.37 8.51
N PRO A 26 -5.92 -18.74 9.47
CA PRO A 26 -5.37 -17.65 10.28
C PRO A 26 -4.08 -17.97 11.03
N THR A 27 -3.91 -19.23 11.45
CA THR A 27 -2.78 -19.69 12.25
C THR A 27 -1.64 -20.30 11.43
N SER A 28 -1.75 -20.29 10.08
CA SER A 28 -0.72 -20.89 9.23
C SER A 28 0.53 -20.01 9.12
N ASP A 29 1.70 -20.64 9.06
CA ASP A 29 2.97 -19.94 8.82
C ASP A 29 2.98 -19.26 7.45
N GLU A 30 2.37 -19.87 6.44
CA GLU A 30 2.23 -19.29 5.11
C GLU A 30 1.49 -17.96 5.15
N ARG A 31 0.40 -17.87 5.93
CA ARG A 31 -0.33 -16.61 6.09
C ARG A 31 0.55 -15.54 6.73
N GLN A 32 1.33 -15.90 7.74
CA GLN A 32 2.23 -14.98 8.40
C GLN A 32 3.29 -14.43 7.42
N ASN A 33 3.85 -15.29 6.58
CA ASN A 33 4.80 -14.88 5.56
C ASN A 33 4.15 -13.95 4.53
N CYS A 34 2.92 -14.23 4.12
CA CYS A 34 2.18 -13.37 3.21
C CYS A 34 1.86 -11.99 3.83
N LEU A 35 1.58 -11.92 5.13
CA LEU A 35 1.40 -10.65 5.84
C LEU A 35 2.69 -9.83 5.86
N ASP A 36 3.84 -10.48 6.04
CA ASP A 36 5.14 -9.80 5.98
C ASP A 36 5.41 -9.23 4.57
N GLU A 37 5.10 -10.00 3.55
CA GLU A 37 5.21 -9.56 2.15
C GLU A 37 4.25 -8.40 1.85
N LEU A 38 3.03 -8.46 2.35
CA LEU A 38 2.04 -7.39 2.21
C LEU A 38 2.54 -6.08 2.82
N LEU A 39 3.15 -6.14 4.00
CA LEU A 39 3.71 -4.97 4.66
C LEU A 39 4.81 -4.32 3.80
N VAL A 40 5.67 -5.13 3.18
CA VAL A 40 6.72 -4.65 2.27
C VAL A 40 6.09 -3.94 1.05
N GLU A 41 5.14 -4.60 0.38
CA GLU A 41 4.47 -4.02 -0.79
C GLU A 41 3.69 -2.76 -0.46
N LEU A 42 3.02 -2.73 0.68
CA LEU A 42 2.28 -1.57 1.14
C LEU A 42 3.21 -0.37 1.40
N ASP A 43 4.35 -0.60 2.05
CA ASP A 43 5.34 0.46 2.29
C ASP A 43 5.90 1.01 0.97
N ILE A 44 6.22 0.14 0.02
CA ILE A 44 6.68 0.53 -1.33
C ILE A 44 5.60 1.37 -2.03
N HIS A 45 4.36 0.91 -2.02
CA HIS A 45 3.24 1.61 -2.63
C HIS A 45 3.08 3.03 -2.09
N MET A 46 3.04 3.17 -0.78
CA MET A 46 2.90 4.48 -0.13
C MET A 46 4.09 5.40 -0.40
N ARG A 47 5.27 4.85 -0.51
CA ARG A 47 6.48 5.64 -0.83
C ARG A 47 6.47 6.16 -2.26
N ILE A 48 6.07 5.37 -3.24
CA ILE A 48 6.01 5.86 -4.63
C ILE A 48 4.93 6.93 -4.79
N GLU A 49 3.86 6.86 -4.05
CA GLU A 49 2.84 7.91 -4.02
C GLU A 49 3.37 9.20 -3.40
N ASP A 50 3.94 9.10 -2.22
CA ASP A 50 4.44 10.26 -1.47
C ASP A 50 5.66 10.92 -2.15
N GLU A 51 6.56 10.13 -2.70
CA GLU A 51 7.80 10.62 -3.30
C GLU A 51 7.63 11.10 -4.74
N LEU A 52 6.78 10.46 -5.53
CA LEU A 52 6.71 10.66 -6.99
C LEU A 52 5.32 11.06 -7.49
N PHE A 53 4.27 10.31 -7.13
CA PHE A 53 2.96 10.49 -7.73
C PHE A 53 2.29 11.78 -7.28
N TYR A 54 2.10 11.99 -5.99
CA TYR A 54 1.42 13.19 -5.48
C TYR A 54 2.12 14.49 -5.86
N PRO A 55 3.47 14.60 -5.77
CA PRO A 55 4.15 15.81 -6.22
C PRO A 55 3.99 16.08 -7.72
N ALA A 56 4.03 15.04 -8.55
CA ALA A 56 3.95 15.17 -10.01
C ALA A 56 2.55 15.57 -10.48
N VAL A 57 1.51 15.00 -9.91
CA VAL A 57 0.12 15.35 -10.25
C VAL A 57 -0.33 16.66 -9.59
N GLN A 58 0.54 17.28 -8.79
CA GLN A 58 0.31 18.55 -8.12
C GLN A 58 -1.04 18.56 -7.39
N ALA A 59 -1.33 17.48 -6.69
CA ALA A 59 -2.55 17.38 -5.92
C ALA A 59 -2.66 18.57 -4.96
N ALA A 60 -3.85 19.16 -4.85
CA ALA A 60 -4.08 20.23 -3.90
C ALA A 60 -3.66 19.78 -2.51
N SER A 61 -3.08 20.67 -1.71
CA SER A 61 -2.56 20.33 -0.37
C SER A 61 -3.61 19.63 0.51
N LYS A 62 -4.89 19.95 0.31
CA LYS A 62 -6.01 19.28 0.98
C LYS A 62 -6.11 17.79 0.59
N LEU A 63 -5.98 17.46 -0.70
CA LEU A 63 -6.02 16.07 -1.17
C LEU A 63 -4.81 15.28 -0.67
N VAL A 64 -3.63 15.90 -0.65
CA VAL A 64 -2.41 15.28 -0.11
C VAL A 64 -2.55 15.03 1.40
N ALA A 65 -3.10 15.98 2.14
CA ALA A 65 -3.33 15.82 3.58
C ALA A 65 -4.32 14.68 3.88
N ILE A 66 -5.38 14.55 3.08
CA ILE A 66 -6.34 13.43 3.17
C ILE A 66 -5.63 12.10 2.87
N ALA A 67 -4.84 12.05 1.78
CA ALA A 67 -4.09 10.86 1.41
C ALA A 67 -3.14 10.40 2.53
N HIS A 68 -2.39 11.33 3.13
CA HIS A 68 -1.51 11.01 4.26
C HIS A 68 -2.27 10.50 5.49
N ALA A 69 -3.45 11.06 5.76
CA ALA A 69 -4.32 10.57 6.85
C ALA A 69 -4.81 9.15 6.57
N GLU A 70 -5.18 8.85 5.33
CA GLU A 70 -5.58 7.51 4.91
C GLU A 70 -4.42 6.51 4.98
N HIS A 71 -3.21 6.90 4.58
CA HIS A 71 -2.01 6.07 4.74
C HIS A 71 -1.79 5.69 6.20
N ARG A 72 -1.90 6.65 7.12
CA ARG A 72 -1.81 6.36 8.56
C ARG A 72 -2.89 5.41 9.01
N GLN A 73 -4.13 5.60 8.55
CA GLN A 73 -5.26 4.74 8.91
C GLN A 73 -5.03 3.29 8.42
N VAL A 74 -4.53 3.12 7.21
CA VAL A 74 -4.19 1.79 6.66
C VAL A 74 -3.13 1.11 7.52
N PHE A 75 -2.04 1.81 7.85
CA PHE A 75 -0.98 1.25 8.70
C PHE A 75 -1.43 0.99 10.13
N ASP A 76 -2.23 1.87 10.71
CA ASP A 76 -2.78 1.69 12.06
C ASP A 76 -3.68 0.45 12.12
N GLN A 77 -4.52 0.24 11.12
CA GLN A 77 -5.37 -0.94 11.04
C GLN A 77 -4.56 -2.22 10.82
N LEU A 78 -3.52 -2.17 10.00
CA LEU A 78 -2.60 -3.31 9.85
C LEU A 78 -1.90 -3.63 11.17
N ALA A 79 -1.49 -2.62 11.92
CA ALA A 79 -0.90 -2.81 13.24
C ALA A 79 -1.86 -3.52 14.20
N VAL A 80 -3.15 -3.17 14.15
CA VAL A 80 -4.18 -3.86 14.94
C VAL A 80 -4.25 -5.35 14.55
N VAL A 81 -4.27 -5.66 13.24
CA VAL A 81 -4.25 -7.05 12.77
C VAL A 81 -3.02 -7.81 13.28
N LEU A 82 -1.83 -7.20 13.14
CA LEU A 82 -0.57 -7.84 13.54
C LEU A 82 -0.46 -8.08 15.05
N ARG A 83 -1.10 -7.26 15.86
CA ARG A 83 -1.13 -7.40 17.32
C ARG A 83 -2.22 -8.32 17.81
N THR A 84 -3.24 -8.58 17.02
CA THR A 84 -4.34 -9.46 17.39
C THR A 84 -3.92 -10.91 17.19
N PRO A 85 -4.00 -11.78 18.21
CA PRO A 85 -3.70 -13.19 18.03
C PRO A 85 -4.59 -13.82 16.95
N ALA A 86 -4.02 -14.65 16.10
CA ALA A 86 -4.71 -15.24 14.96
C ALA A 86 -5.89 -16.15 15.38
N ASP A 87 -5.86 -16.68 16.58
CA ASP A 87 -6.92 -17.50 17.17
C ASP A 87 -7.91 -16.69 18.03
N ALA A 88 -7.72 -15.39 18.15
CA ALA A 88 -8.63 -14.53 18.93
C ALA A 88 -9.99 -14.38 18.22
N PRO A 89 -11.10 -14.28 18.97
CA PRO A 89 -12.44 -14.17 18.38
C PRO A 89 -12.64 -12.97 17.46
N GLY A 90 -11.93 -11.87 17.67
CA GLY A 90 -12.04 -10.65 16.88
C GLY A 90 -11.09 -10.55 15.71
N TYR A 91 -10.21 -11.52 15.48
CA TYR A 91 -9.18 -11.44 14.46
C TYR A 91 -9.74 -11.25 13.04
N GLN A 92 -10.74 -12.01 12.67
CA GLN A 92 -11.35 -11.96 11.34
C GLN A 92 -11.95 -10.58 11.04
N GLU A 93 -12.62 -9.99 12.03
CA GLU A 93 -13.19 -8.64 11.88
C GLU A 93 -12.11 -7.57 11.69
N GLU A 94 -11.00 -7.68 12.40
CA GLU A 94 -9.88 -6.76 12.26
C GLU A 94 -9.22 -6.88 10.89
N TRP A 95 -9.06 -8.10 10.39
CA TRP A 95 -8.56 -8.33 9.04
C TRP A 95 -9.49 -7.76 7.97
N GLU A 96 -10.78 -8.02 8.07
CA GLU A 96 -11.78 -7.49 7.13
C GLU A 96 -11.81 -5.96 7.15
N SER A 97 -11.69 -5.35 8.32
CA SER A 97 -11.59 -3.89 8.46
C SER A 97 -10.35 -3.35 7.75
N PHE A 98 -9.21 -4.02 7.85
CA PHE A 98 -8.00 -3.64 7.13
C PHE A 98 -8.21 -3.69 5.60
N VAL A 99 -8.78 -4.76 5.09
CA VAL A 99 -9.05 -4.92 3.65
C VAL A 99 -9.98 -3.81 3.15
N MET A 100 -11.01 -3.48 3.92
CA MET A 100 -11.94 -2.40 3.57
C MET A 100 -11.26 -1.03 3.53
N VAL A 101 -10.42 -0.72 4.50
CA VAL A 101 -9.70 0.57 4.57
C VAL A 101 -8.73 0.70 3.40
N LEU A 102 -8.00 -0.36 3.09
CA LEU A 102 -7.07 -0.37 1.96
C LEU A 102 -7.81 -0.19 0.62
N ASP A 103 -8.89 -0.93 0.42
CA ASP A 103 -9.65 -0.86 -0.82
C ASP A 103 -10.34 0.50 -1.00
N ALA A 104 -10.85 1.09 0.07
CA ALA A 104 -11.44 2.42 0.05
C ALA A 104 -10.40 3.48 -0.35
N HIS A 105 -9.19 3.41 0.19
CA HIS A 105 -8.09 4.30 -0.19
C HIS A 105 -7.75 4.19 -1.68
N ALA A 106 -7.57 2.97 -2.18
CA ALA A 106 -7.28 2.74 -3.59
C ALA A 106 -8.42 3.24 -4.50
N ALA A 107 -9.67 2.99 -4.15
CA ALA A 107 -10.83 3.43 -4.93
C ALA A 107 -10.97 4.95 -4.96
N GLU A 108 -10.74 5.64 -3.84
CA GLU A 108 -10.77 7.11 -3.78
C GLU A 108 -9.68 7.73 -4.63
N GLU A 109 -8.49 7.18 -4.59
CA GLU A 109 -7.37 7.66 -5.38
C GLU A 109 -7.60 7.48 -6.88
N GLU A 110 -8.08 6.32 -7.28
CA GLU A 110 -8.46 6.04 -8.67
C GLU A 110 -9.54 6.99 -9.17
N ARG A 111 -10.48 7.38 -8.32
CA ARG A 111 -11.57 8.32 -8.66
C ARG A 111 -11.12 9.77 -8.68
N ASP A 112 -10.36 10.21 -7.68
CA ASP A 112 -10.11 11.62 -7.41
C ASP A 112 -8.81 12.14 -8.02
N LEU A 113 -7.81 11.27 -8.24
CA LEU A 113 -6.51 11.63 -8.78
C LEU A 113 -6.21 11.03 -10.15
N CYS A 114 -7.12 10.27 -10.72
CA CYS A 114 -6.98 9.67 -12.06
C CYS A 114 -8.25 9.91 -12.89
N PRO A 115 -8.37 11.01 -13.64
CA PRO A 115 -7.32 11.97 -14.03
C PRO A 115 -6.90 12.93 -12.90
N PRO A 116 -5.66 13.44 -12.96
CA PRO A 116 -5.16 14.36 -11.94
C PRO A 116 -5.87 15.72 -12.00
N PRO A 117 -5.87 16.49 -10.88
CA PRO A 117 -6.43 17.84 -10.86
C PRO A 117 -5.70 18.84 -11.76
N VAL A 118 -4.47 18.55 -12.16
CA VAL A 118 -3.66 19.35 -13.08
C VAL A 118 -3.52 18.62 -14.41
N GLU A 119 -3.64 19.34 -15.52
CA GLU A 119 -3.49 18.77 -16.84
C GLU A 119 -2.05 18.29 -17.07
N MET A 120 -1.90 17.04 -17.48
CA MET A 120 -0.62 16.42 -17.82
C MET A 120 -0.69 15.83 -19.22
N SER A 121 0.40 16.01 -20.00
CA SER A 121 0.50 15.38 -21.30
C SER A 121 0.74 13.87 -21.18
N ASP A 122 0.47 13.13 -22.26
CA ASP A 122 0.76 11.71 -22.32
C ASP A 122 2.25 11.40 -22.09
N ASP A 123 3.13 12.26 -22.61
CA ASP A 123 4.58 12.12 -22.42
C ASP A 123 4.97 12.30 -20.94
N GLU A 124 4.41 13.29 -20.26
CA GLU A 124 4.64 13.52 -18.82
C GLU A 124 4.13 12.35 -17.98
N LEU A 125 2.96 11.80 -18.31
CA LEU A 125 2.39 10.63 -17.61
C LEU A 125 3.23 9.38 -17.86
N ASN A 126 3.75 9.18 -19.06
CA ASN A 126 4.62 8.05 -19.38
C ASN A 126 5.98 8.17 -18.67
N GLU A 127 6.58 9.36 -18.63
CA GLU A 127 7.82 9.60 -17.89
C GLU A 127 7.65 9.34 -16.40
N LEU A 128 6.55 9.81 -15.82
CA LEU A 128 6.23 9.55 -14.41
C LEU A 128 6.05 8.06 -14.15
N GLY A 129 5.35 7.36 -15.04
CA GLY A 129 5.17 5.90 -14.94
C GLY A 129 6.49 5.15 -14.92
N GLU A 130 7.43 5.53 -15.78
CA GLU A 130 8.78 4.93 -15.81
C GLU A 130 9.53 5.19 -14.49
N LYS A 131 9.51 6.41 -13.98
CA LYS A 131 10.14 6.76 -12.70
C LYS A 131 9.55 5.95 -11.55
N MET A 132 8.24 5.78 -11.52
CA MET A 132 7.56 4.98 -10.51
C MET A 132 7.97 3.50 -10.59
N ARG A 133 8.03 2.92 -11.79
CA ARG A 133 8.48 1.54 -12.00
C ARG A 133 9.93 1.32 -11.57
N GLU A 134 10.82 2.23 -11.94
CA GLU A 134 12.22 2.19 -11.53
C GLU A 134 12.35 2.23 -10.00
N ARG A 135 11.60 3.12 -9.35
CA ARG A 135 11.62 3.24 -7.90
C ARG A 135 11.08 2.01 -7.19
N ILE A 136 10.01 1.40 -7.71
CA ILE A 136 9.47 0.13 -7.20
C ILE A 136 10.56 -0.96 -7.28
N ALA A 137 11.24 -1.09 -8.41
CA ALA A 137 12.30 -2.07 -8.60
C ALA A 137 13.47 -1.84 -7.63
N GLU A 138 13.91 -0.60 -7.46
CA GLU A 138 14.94 -0.23 -6.49
C GLU A 138 14.57 -0.63 -5.06
N LEU A 139 13.34 -0.35 -4.65
CA LEU A 139 12.86 -0.66 -3.32
C LEU A 139 12.71 -2.17 -3.09
N HIS A 140 12.29 -2.92 -4.09
CA HIS A 140 12.25 -4.39 -4.03
C HIS A 140 13.64 -5.00 -3.88
N ASP A 141 14.64 -4.46 -4.57
CA ASP A 141 16.01 -5.00 -4.59
C ASP A 141 16.84 -4.52 -3.39
N SER A 142 16.40 -3.50 -2.68
CA SER A 142 17.14 -2.94 -1.57
C SER A 142 17.09 -3.85 -0.34
N THR A 143 18.23 -4.43 0.00
CA THR A 143 18.38 -5.26 1.21
C THR A 143 18.17 -4.44 2.49
N ILE A 144 18.63 -3.20 2.50
CA ILE A 144 18.48 -2.28 3.63
C ILE A 144 17.01 -1.97 3.88
N GLU A 145 16.25 -1.66 2.82
CA GLU A 145 14.81 -1.41 2.91
C GLU A 145 14.06 -2.63 3.42
N LYS A 146 14.36 -3.82 2.91
CA LYS A 146 13.75 -5.08 3.36
C LYS A 146 14.00 -5.33 4.85
N LEU A 147 15.22 -5.11 5.33
CA LEU A 147 15.58 -5.24 6.74
C LEU A 147 14.85 -4.20 7.60
N HIS A 148 14.77 -2.95 7.14
CA HIS A 148 14.07 -1.88 7.82
C HIS A 148 12.57 -2.19 7.98
N ILE A 149 11.93 -2.67 6.93
CA ILE A 149 10.51 -3.03 6.93
C ILE A 149 10.25 -4.24 7.83
N LYS A 150 11.12 -5.26 7.81
CA LYS A 150 11.03 -6.40 8.74
C LYS A 150 11.13 -5.97 10.20
N GLY A 151 12.05 -5.05 10.51
CA GLY A 151 12.16 -4.47 11.85
C GLY A 151 10.88 -3.73 12.25
N ARG A 152 10.29 -2.96 11.34
CA ARG A 152 9.01 -2.29 11.52
C ARG A 152 7.86 -3.27 11.78
N ALA A 153 7.79 -4.37 11.02
CA ALA A 153 6.82 -5.43 11.23
C ALA A 153 6.95 -6.04 12.64
N SER A 154 8.17 -6.32 13.09
CA SER A 154 8.43 -6.82 14.43
C SER A 154 7.96 -5.84 15.51
N LEU A 155 8.23 -4.55 15.34
CA LEU A 155 7.74 -3.51 16.28
C LEU A 155 6.23 -3.44 16.32
N LEU A 156 5.56 -3.52 15.18
CA LEU A 156 4.10 -3.51 15.11
C LEU A 156 3.46 -4.70 15.81
N ARG A 157 4.14 -5.86 15.81
CA ARG A 157 3.64 -7.07 16.48
C ARG A 157 3.79 -7.04 17.99
N VAL A 158 4.78 -6.34 18.51
CA VAL A 158 5.05 -6.30 19.97
C VAL A 158 4.46 -5.08 20.67
N MET A 159 4.09 -4.07 19.93
CA MET A 159 3.42 -2.86 20.44
C MET A 159 1.95 -3.10 20.68
#